data_2e535b134499507cd9a2eb6550af154c
#
_entry.id   2e535b134499507cd9a2eb6550af154c
#
_cell.length_a   1.000
_cell.length_b   1.000
_cell.length_c   1.000
_cell.angle_alpha   90.00
_cell.angle_beta   90.00
_cell.angle_gamma   90.00
#
_symmetry.space_group_name_H-M   'P 1'
#
loop_
_entity.id
_entity.type
_entity.pdbx_description
1 polymer ?
#
loop_
_entity_poly.entity_id
_entity_poly.type
_entity_poly.pdbx_seq_one_letter_code
_entity_poly.pdbx_strand_id
1 'polypeptide(L)'
;IEVPFEIQQFTREIEMGQPDAFFRRLRSFFADTPYEVATDLERHYQNVLFIVFKLVGFYTETEYRTAEGRVDLVVKTSDYIYVMEFKLNGTAEEALQQINDKRYALPFEADRRKVFKIGVNFSAKTRNIEKWLIEVSENVL
;
A
#
# COMPACT_ATOMS: atom_id res chain seq x y z
N ILE A 1 20.61 -15.01 -8.21
CA ILE A 1 19.92 -14.98 -6.91
C ILE A 1 18.45 -15.29 -7.15
N GLU A 2 17.98 -16.36 -6.54
CA GLU A 2 16.57 -16.70 -6.59
C GLU A 2 15.76 -15.69 -5.76
N VAL A 3 14.71 -15.16 -6.38
CA VAL A 3 13.74 -14.34 -5.67
C VAL A 3 12.86 -15.29 -4.83
N PRO A 4 12.73 -15.08 -3.53
CA PRO A 4 11.87 -15.93 -2.71
C PRO A 4 10.45 -16.05 -3.27
N PHE A 5 9.86 -17.22 -3.13
CA PHE A 5 8.52 -17.51 -3.66
C PHE A 5 7.48 -16.47 -3.20
N GLU A 6 7.51 -16.07 -1.94
CA GLU A 6 6.55 -15.09 -1.42
C GLU A 6 6.67 -13.73 -2.12
N ILE A 7 7.91 -13.29 -2.40
CA ILE A 7 8.12 -12.03 -3.13
C ILE A 7 7.56 -12.14 -4.54
N GLN A 8 7.71 -13.30 -5.19
CA GLN A 8 7.13 -13.54 -6.51
C GLN A 8 5.60 -13.45 -6.46
N GLN A 9 4.97 -13.97 -5.41
CA GLN A 9 3.53 -13.91 -5.26
C GLN A 9 3.05 -12.49 -4.98
N PHE A 10 3.77 -11.72 -4.15
CA PHE A 10 3.47 -10.29 -3.94
C PHE A 10 3.51 -9.52 -5.26
N THR A 11 4.57 -9.75 -6.04
CA THR A 11 4.73 -9.12 -7.37
C THR A 11 3.53 -9.41 -8.26
N ARG A 12 3.19 -10.70 -8.36
CA ARG A 12 2.09 -11.16 -9.21
C ARG A 12 0.76 -10.50 -8.82
N GLU A 13 0.47 -10.46 -7.53
CA GLU A 13 -0.77 -9.89 -7.04
C GLU A 13 -0.89 -8.41 -7.37
N ILE A 14 0.21 -7.67 -7.24
CA ILE A 14 0.23 -6.25 -7.59
C ILE A 14 0.16 -6.03 -9.10
N GLU A 15 0.87 -6.83 -9.90
CA GLU A 15 0.81 -6.73 -11.36
C GLU A 15 -0.57 -7.10 -11.92
N MET A 16 -1.27 -8.01 -11.26
CA MET A 16 -2.57 -8.50 -11.72
C MET A 16 -3.76 -7.72 -11.15
N GLY A 17 -3.50 -6.65 -10.39
CA GLY A 17 -4.59 -5.85 -9.83
C GLY A 17 -5.36 -6.56 -8.73
N GLN A 18 -4.68 -7.30 -7.87
CA GLN A 18 -5.26 -8.08 -6.78
C GLN A 18 -4.76 -7.59 -5.42
N PRO A 19 -5.06 -6.35 -5.03
CA PRO A 19 -4.55 -5.80 -3.78
C PRO A 19 -5.08 -6.49 -2.53
N ASP A 20 -6.30 -7.03 -2.58
CA ASP A 20 -6.85 -7.76 -1.43
C ASP A 20 -6.03 -9.01 -1.13
N ALA A 21 -5.69 -9.78 -2.15
CA ALA A 21 -4.83 -10.96 -2.01
C ALA A 21 -3.44 -10.56 -1.49
N PHE A 22 -2.90 -9.44 -2.00
CA PHE A 22 -1.62 -8.90 -1.57
C PHE A 22 -1.61 -8.59 -0.06
N PHE A 23 -2.60 -7.85 0.43
CA PHE A 23 -2.65 -7.50 1.86
C PHE A 23 -2.92 -8.70 2.75
N ARG A 24 -3.71 -9.67 2.27
CA ARG A 24 -3.95 -10.92 2.99
C ARG A 24 -2.65 -11.71 3.16
N ARG A 25 -1.84 -11.81 2.09
CA ARG A 25 -0.53 -12.45 2.13
C ARG A 25 0.44 -11.70 3.04
N LEU A 26 0.42 -10.38 2.96
CA LEU A 26 1.28 -9.53 3.78
C LEU A 26 0.96 -9.70 5.27
N ARG A 27 -0.31 -9.78 5.62
CA ARG A 27 -0.74 -10.03 7.01
C ARG A 27 -0.23 -11.37 7.51
N SER A 28 -0.30 -12.42 6.68
CA SER A 28 0.26 -13.73 7.01
C SER A 28 1.77 -13.68 7.19
N PHE A 29 2.44 -12.97 6.31
CA PHE A 29 3.90 -12.80 6.36
C PHE A 29 4.33 -12.16 7.68
N PHE A 30 3.68 -11.08 8.08
CA PHE A 30 4.01 -10.41 9.34
C PHE A 30 3.63 -11.24 10.56
N ALA A 31 2.62 -12.08 10.48
CA ALA A 31 2.26 -12.97 11.58
C ALA A 31 3.36 -13.99 11.88
N ASP A 32 4.11 -14.38 10.86
CA ASP A 32 5.20 -15.36 11.00
C ASP A 32 6.56 -14.71 11.28
N THR A 33 6.65 -13.38 11.24
CA THR A 33 7.90 -12.66 11.41
C THR A 33 7.96 -12.00 12.77
N PRO A 34 8.85 -12.42 13.70
CA PRO A 34 8.96 -11.78 15.00
C PRO A 34 9.64 -10.41 14.87
N TYR A 35 8.99 -9.39 15.37
CA TYR A 35 9.57 -8.05 15.52
C TYR A 35 9.91 -7.82 16.97
N GLU A 36 11.17 -7.51 17.26
CA GLU A 36 11.59 -7.33 18.63
C GLU A 36 11.19 -5.96 19.18
N VAL A 37 11.42 -4.89 18.46
CA VAL A 37 10.97 -3.55 18.85
C VAL A 37 10.98 -2.65 17.63
N ALA A 38 9.84 -2.04 17.31
CA ALA A 38 9.79 -0.92 16.39
C ALA A 38 9.25 0.29 17.15
N THR A 39 10.03 1.36 17.23
CA THR A 39 9.62 2.60 17.87
C THR A 39 8.63 3.37 17.03
N ASP A 40 8.59 3.11 15.72
CA ASP A 40 7.64 3.68 14.78
C ASP A 40 7.19 2.57 13.83
N LEU A 41 6.12 1.86 14.22
CA LEU A 41 5.61 0.73 13.46
C LEU A 41 5.05 1.14 12.10
N GLU A 42 4.38 2.29 12.01
CA GLU A 42 3.82 2.79 10.76
C GLU A 42 4.93 2.98 9.72
N ARG A 43 6.00 3.68 10.10
CA ARG A 43 7.13 3.91 9.21
C ARG A 43 7.86 2.62 8.88
N HIS A 44 7.98 1.71 9.85
CA HIS A 44 8.62 0.42 9.62
C HIS A 44 7.89 -0.37 8.54
N TYR A 45 6.57 -0.50 8.66
CA TYR A 45 5.76 -1.22 7.66
C TYR A 45 5.82 -0.54 6.30
N GLN A 46 5.77 0.80 6.26
CA GLN A 46 5.92 1.55 5.03
C GLN A 46 7.25 1.25 4.35
N ASN A 47 8.35 1.23 5.12
CA ASN A 47 9.68 0.92 4.60
C ASN A 47 9.78 -0.51 4.09
N VAL A 48 9.17 -1.47 4.78
CA VAL A 48 9.15 -2.88 4.34
C VAL A 48 8.42 -2.99 3.01
N LEU A 49 7.27 -2.35 2.86
CA LEU A 49 6.53 -2.32 1.61
C LEU A 49 7.35 -1.69 0.49
N PHE A 50 8.01 -0.57 0.77
CA PHE A 50 8.87 0.10 -0.21
C PHE A 50 10.00 -0.81 -0.69
N ILE A 51 10.66 -1.50 0.24
CA ILE A 51 11.73 -2.43 -0.09
C ILE A 51 11.21 -3.58 -0.95
N VAL A 52 10.08 -4.17 -0.57
CA VAL A 52 9.48 -5.27 -1.33
C VAL A 52 9.19 -4.82 -2.77
N PHE A 53 8.52 -3.70 -2.95
CA PHE A 53 8.18 -3.20 -4.29
C PHE A 53 9.43 -2.84 -5.10
N LYS A 54 10.43 -2.28 -4.46
CA LYS A 54 11.68 -1.93 -5.13
C LYS A 54 12.44 -3.17 -5.59
N LEU A 55 12.47 -4.21 -4.75
CA LEU A 55 13.12 -5.48 -5.07
C LEU A 55 12.47 -6.18 -6.27
N VAL A 56 11.18 -6.01 -6.45
CA VAL A 56 10.47 -6.61 -7.58
C VAL A 56 10.44 -5.73 -8.83
N GLY A 57 11.13 -4.60 -8.78
CA GLY A 57 11.29 -3.75 -9.96
C GLY A 57 10.14 -2.78 -10.23
N PHE A 58 9.23 -2.59 -9.30
CA PHE A 58 8.17 -1.60 -9.46
C PHE A 58 8.68 -0.21 -9.13
N TYR A 59 8.13 0.77 -9.83
CA TYR A 59 8.33 2.17 -9.47
C TYR A 59 7.48 2.49 -8.24
N THR A 60 8.14 2.90 -7.15
CA THR A 60 7.47 3.24 -5.91
C THR A 60 7.93 4.61 -5.42
N GLU A 61 7.00 5.34 -4.77
CA GLU A 61 7.30 6.60 -4.10
C GLU A 61 6.69 6.58 -2.71
N THR A 62 7.52 6.76 -1.69
CA THR A 62 7.04 6.99 -0.33
C THR A 62 6.85 8.49 -0.11
N GLU A 63 5.80 8.85 0.64
CA GLU A 63 5.49 10.25 0.91
C GLU A 63 5.33 11.09 -0.36
N TYR A 64 4.63 10.53 -1.34
CA TYR A 64 4.37 11.22 -2.60
C TYR A 64 3.63 12.53 -2.35
N ARG A 65 4.18 13.63 -2.87
CA ARG A 65 3.59 14.96 -2.64
C ARG A 65 2.57 15.30 -3.71
N THR A 66 1.42 15.80 -3.27
CA THR A 66 0.40 16.38 -4.13
C THR A 66 0.19 17.84 -3.75
N ALA A 67 -0.62 18.57 -4.53
CA ALA A 67 -0.98 19.94 -4.19
C ALA A 67 -1.77 20.02 -2.87
N GLU A 68 -2.42 18.93 -2.47
CA GLU A 68 -3.28 18.89 -1.27
C GLU A 68 -2.57 18.31 -0.04
N GLY A 69 -1.34 17.80 -0.19
CA GLY A 69 -0.60 17.20 0.91
C GLY A 69 0.31 16.08 0.46
N ARG A 70 0.62 15.14 1.37
CA ARG A 70 1.47 13.99 1.09
C ARG A 70 0.70 12.71 1.29
N VAL A 71 0.83 11.78 0.36
CA VAL A 71 0.35 10.42 0.51
C VAL A 71 1.52 9.50 0.91
N ASP A 72 1.25 8.49 1.72
CA ASP A 72 2.30 7.64 2.27
C ASP A 72 3.05 6.83 1.23
N LEU A 73 2.32 6.22 0.28
CA LEU A 73 2.92 5.35 -0.71
C LEU A 73 2.11 5.35 -2.00
N VAL A 74 2.81 5.49 -3.12
CA VAL A 74 2.22 5.31 -4.45
C VAL A 74 3.05 4.25 -5.17
N VAL A 75 2.36 3.25 -5.72
CA VAL A 75 2.96 2.19 -6.54
C VAL A 75 2.32 2.24 -7.91
N LYS A 76 3.16 2.23 -8.96
CA LYS A 76 2.70 2.27 -10.34
C LYS A 76 3.19 1.03 -11.07
N THR A 77 2.27 0.30 -11.68
CA THR A 77 2.59 -0.80 -12.58
C THR A 77 2.19 -0.43 -14.00
N SER A 78 2.33 -1.35 -14.94
CA SER A 78 1.90 -1.11 -16.32
C SER A 78 0.41 -0.80 -16.42
N ASP A 79 -0.42 -1.44 -15.61
CA ASP A 79 -1.88 -1.38 -15.73
C ASP A 79 -2.58 -0.78 -14.52
N TYR A 80 -1.87 -0.56 -13.41
CA TYR A 80 -2.49 -0.16 -12.15
C TYR A 80 -1.67 0.90 -11.44
N ILE A 81 -2.40 1.74 -10.68
CA ILE A 81 -1.81 2.70 -9.75
C ILE A 81 -2.43 2.41 -8.38
N TYR A 82 -1.59 2.33 -7.36
CA TYR A 82 -2.02 2.10 -5.99
C TYR A 82 -1.66 3.32 -5.15
N VAL A 83 -2.66 3.96 -4.57
CA VAL A 83 -2.51 5.11 -3.67
C VAL A 83 -2.85 4.64 -2.27
N MET A 84 -1.88 4.61 -1.37
CA MET A 84 -2.03 3.98 -0.06
C MET A 84 -1.74 4.95 1.07
N GLU A 85 -2.59 4.89 2.08
CA GLU A 85 -2.42 5.66 3.33
C GLU A 85 -2.46 4.68 4.49
N PHE A 86 -1.51 4.84 5.42
CA PHE A 86 -1.36 3.94 6.56
C PHE A 86 -1.67 4.68 7.86
N LYS A 87 -2.39 4.01 8.75
CA LYS A 87 -2.65 4.51 10.10
C LYS A 87 -2.15 3.50 11.12
N LEU A 88 -1.50 4.01 12.16
CA LEU A 88 -1.08 3.22 13.31
C LEU A 88 -2.09 3.46 14.44
N ASN A 89 -2.76 2.40 14.87
CA ASN A 89 -3.80 2.47 15.92
C ASN A 89 -4.97 3.43 15.59
N GLY A 90 -5.15 3.72 14.29
CA GLY A 90 -6.32 4.45 13.79
C GLY A 90 -7.31 3.46 13.18
N THR A 91 -7.91 3.86 12.06
CA THR A 91 -8.81 2.98 11.30
C THR A 91 -8.48 3.02 9.80
N ALA A 92 -8.82 1.93 9.12
CA ALA A 92 -8.69 1.88 7.65
C ALA A 92 -9.66 2.88 7.01
N GLU A 93 -10.83 3.10 7.61
CA GLU A 93 -11.82 4.09 7.18
C GLU A 93 -11.24 5.50 7.20
N GLU A 94 -10.56 5.86 8.30
CA GLU A 94 -9.90 7.16 8.42
C GLU A 94 -8.81 7.34 7.36
N ALA A 95 -8.02 6.28 7.11
CA ALA A 95 -6.96 6.32 6.10
C ALA A 95 -7.56 6.55 4.70
N LEU A 96 -8.59 5.80 4.34
CA LEU A 96 -9.25 5.93 3.04
C LEU A 96 -9.93 7.32 2.93
N GLN A 97 -10.56 7.80 3.99
CA GLN A 97 -11.17 9.11 4.03
C GLN A 97 -10.13 10.21 3.78
N GLN A 98 -8.93 10.07 4.35
CA GLN A 98 -7.86 11.03 4.12
C GLN A 98 -7.43 11.08 2.65
N ILE A 99 -7.34 9.92 1.98
CA ILE A 99 -7.04 9.88 0.53
C ILE A 99 -8.08 10.67 -0.25
N ASN A 100 -9.36 10.52 0.08
CA ASN A 100 -10.45 11.19 -0.60
C ASN A 100 -10.53 12.69 -0.25
N ASP A 101 -10.42 13.05 1.02
CA ASP A 101 -10.49 14.44 1.47
C ASP A 101 -9.34 15.29 0.94
N LYS A 102 -8.14 14.71 0.90
CA LYS A 102 -6.94 15.36 0.40
C LYS A 102 -6.74 15.16 -1.10
N ARG A 103 -7.64 14.45 -1.75
CA ARG A 103 -7.62 14.18 -3.19
C ARG A 103 -6.27 13.67 -3.68
N TYR A 104 -5.71 12.71 -2.95
CA TYR A 104 -4.38 12.16 -3.28
C TYR A 104 -4.33 11.44 -4.63
N ALA A 105 -5.47 10.97 -5.14
CA ALA A 105 -5.55 10.31 -6.44
C ALA A 105 -5.74 11.30 -7.60
N LEU A 106 -5.96 12.58 -7.31
CA LEU A 106 -6.19 13.60 -8.35
C LEU A 106 -5.09 13.66 -9.42
N PRO A 107 -3.78 13.55 -9.07
CA PRO A 107 -2.73 13.55 -10.08
C PRO A 107 -2.85 12.44 -11.12
N PHE A 108 -3.63 11.39 -10.84
CA PHE A 108 -3.79 10.22 -11.71
C PHE A 108 -5.16 10.18 -12.40
N GLU A 109 -5.96 11.24 -12.29
CA GLU A 109 -7.31 11.29 -12.82
C GLU A 109 -7.39 11.09 -14.33
N ALA A 110 -6.40 11.60 -15.06
CA ALA A 110 -6.32 11.47 -16.52
C ALA A 110 -5.52 10.24 -16.98
N ASP A 111 -5.03 9.44 -16.05
CA ASP A 111 -4.26 8.25 -16.36
C ASP A 111 -5.21 7.12 -16.80
N ARG A 112 -4.77 6.30 -17.76
CA ARG A 112 -5.57 5.19 -18.29
C ARG A 112 -5.65 4.02 -17.32
N ARG A 113 -4.68 3.92 -16.42
CA ARG A 113 -4.59 2.82 -15.49
C ARG A 113 -5.69 2.87 -14.47
N LYS A 114 -6.11 1.71 -14.01
CA LYS A 114 -7.05 1.58 -12.89
C LYS A 114 -6.34 2.06 -11.62
N VAL A 115 -7.00 2.90 -10.85
CA VAL A 115 -6.46 3.44 -9.61
C VAL A 115 -7.14 2.77 -8.42
N PHE A 116 -6.32 2.19 -7.55
CA PHE A 116 -6.78 1.66 -6.27
C PHE A 116 -6.41 2.65 -5.16
N LYS A 117 -7.41 3.06 -4.38
CA LYS A 117 -7.21 3.86 -3.18
C LYS A 117 -7.33 2.92 -2.01
N ILE A 118 -6.30 2.84 -1.18
CA ILE A 118 -6.23 1.83 -0.13
C ILE A 118 -5.88 2.47 1.20
N GLY A 119 -6.81 2.37 2.15
CA GLY A 119 -6.58 2.74 3.53
C GLY A 119 -6.19 1.50 4.31
N VAL A 120 -5.09 1.56 5.05
CA VAL A 120 -4.54 0.43 5.79
C VAL A 120 -4.33 0.83 7.24
N ASN A 121 -4.79 -0.02 8.14
CA ASN A 121 -4.58 0.18 9.57
C ASN A 121 -3.64 -0.88 10.14
N PHE A 122 -2.59 -0.42 10.82
CA PHE A 122 -1.68 -1.26 11.60
C PHE A 122 -2.03 -1.15 13.08
N SER A 123 -1.96 -2.27 13.79
CA SER A 123 -2.12 -2.30 15.24
C SER A 123 -0.78 -2.51 15.91
N ALA A 124 -0.40 -1.58 16.80
CA ALA A 124 0.80 -1.75 17.62
C ALA A 124 0.66 -2.93 18.58
N LYS A 125 -0.58 -3.25 18.99
CA LYS A 125 -0.88 -4.36 19.90
C LYS A 125 -0.58 -5.70 19.25
N THR A 126 -1.03 -5.92 18.01
CA THR A 126 -0.81 -7.16 17.27
C THR A 126 0.48 -7.12 16.45
N ARG A 127 1.05 -5.94 16.25
CA ARG A 127 2.22 -5.68 15.39
C ARG A 127 2.01 -6.16 13.96
N ASN A 128 0.78 -5.97 13.47
CA ASN A 128 0.38 -6.45 12.17
C ASN A 128 -0.67 -5.54 11.55
N ILE A 129 -0.96 -5.79 10.28
CA ILE A 129 -2.10 -5.19 9.60
C ILE A 129 -3.37 -5.71 10.27
N GLU A 130 -4.23 -4.78 10.66
CA GLU A 130 -5.51 -5.12 11.27
C GLU A 130 -6.63 -5.14 10.23
N LYS A 131 -6.68 -4.10 9.39
CA LYS A 131 -7.72 -3.95 8.39
C LYS A 131 -7.22 -3.13 7.21
N TRP A 132 -7.75 -3.41 6.03
CA TRP A 132 -7.55 -2.57 4.85
C TRP A 132 -8.87 -2.41 4.10
N LEU A 133 -9.04 -1.25 3.46
CA LEU A 133 -10.20 -0.93 2.64
C LEU A 133 -9.72 -0.48 1.27
N ILE A 134 -10.35 -1.01 0.23
CA ILE A 134 -9.99 -0.72 -1.15
C ILE A 134 -11.17 -0.05 -1.85
N GLU A 135 -10.89 1.09 -2.46
CA GLU A 135 -11.82 1.79 -3.33
C GLU A 135 -11.22 1.88 -4.72
N VAL A 136 -11.96 1.45 -5.72
CA VAL A 136 -11.48 1.42 -7.10
C VAL A 136 -12.00 2.65 -7.82
N SER A 137 -11.09 3.36 -8.51
CA SER A 137 -11.45 4.47 -9.38
C SER A 137 -11.05 4.11 -10.80
N GLU A 138 -12.03 3.95 -11.68
CA GLU A 138 -11.78 3.73 -13.10
C GLU A 138 -11.86 5.05 -13.84
N ASN A 139 -10.77 5.38 -14.52
CA ASN A 139 -10.74 6.57 -15.35
C ASN A 139 -11.37 6.24 -16.70
N VAL A 140 -12.58 6.76 -16.88
CA VAL A 140 -13.29 6.62 -18.16
C VAL A 140 -12.84 7.75 -19.08
N LEU A 141 -12.22 7.37 -20.17
CA LEU A 141 -11.84 8.33 -21.21
C LEU A 141 -12.89 8.38 -22.31
#